data_1ddf9b066b245c12e8a00ead5e0165d0
#
_entry.id   1ddf9b066b245c12e8a00ead5e0165d0
#
_cell.length_a   1.000
_cell.length_b   1.000
_cell.length_c   1.000
_cell.angle_alpha   90.00
_cell.angle_beta   90.00
_cell.angle_gamma   90.00
#
_symmetry.space_group_name_H-M   'P 1'
#
loop_
_entity.id
_entity.type
_entity.pdbx_description
1 polymer ?
#
loop_
_entity_poly.entity_id
_entity_poly.type
_entity_poly.pdbx_seq_one_letter_code
_entity_poly.pdbx_strand_id
1 'polypeptide(L)'
;YEIGVRLVGSEMCIRDSNLKNIDVKIPLGCFVCVTGVSGSGKSSLVNGVIHSRLAADLMGAITWPGKHRAILGEDNLDKVICIDQSPIGRTPRSNPATYTGLFTDIRNLFAQTKGAKLRGYTSGRFSFNVRGGRCEACEGDGVKKIEMHFLPDVYVKCDVCHGKRYNRETLEVKYKEKNIYDVLEMTAEELSLIHISEPTRRTPI
;
A
#
# COMPACT_ATOMS: atom_id res chain seq x y z
N TYR A 1 -7.90 21.29 -23.14
CA TYR A 1 -8.64 21.70 -21.96
C TYR A 1 -7.67 21.97 -20.82
N GLU A 2 -8.00 22.92 -19.96
CA GLU A 2 -7.16 23.34 -18.82
C GLU A 2 -8.01 23.37 -17.55
N ILE A 3 -7.41 23.05 -16.42
CA ILE A 3 -8.00 23.35 -15.11
C ILE A 3 -7.40 24.65 -14.60
N GLY A 4 -8.23 25.63 -14.33
CA GLY A 4 -7.84 26.89 -13.72
C GLY A 4 -8.09 26.86 -12.22
N VAL A 5 -7.07 27.08 -11.42
CA VAL A 5 -7.20 27.21 -9.96
C VAL A 5 -6.88 28.65 -9.57
N ARG A 6 -7.86 29.33 -8.99
CA ARG A 6 -7.69 30.69 -8.49
C ARG A 6 -7.72 30.70 -6.95
N LEU A 7 -6.58 30.98 -6.35
CA LEU A 7 -6.46 31.06 -4.90
C LEU A 7 -6.77 32.48 -4.41
N VAL A 8 -7.58 32.59 -3.36
CA VAL A 8 -7.83 33.88 -2.70
C VAL A 8 -7.03 33.92 -1.42
N GLY A 9 -6.18 34.91 -1.29
CA GLY A 9 -5.54 35.24 -0.04
C GLY A 9 -6.60 35.77 0.94
N SER A 10 -6.84 35.09 2.02
CA SER A 10 -7.50 35.63 3.19
C SER A 10 -6.75 35.16 4.43
N GLU A 11 -6.65 36.08 5.39
CA GLU A 11 -5.94 35.99 6.65
C GLU A 11 -6.41 34.89 7.58
N MET A 12 -6.32 33.62 7.21
CA MET A 12 -6.47 32.55 8.20
C MET A 12 -5.58 31.35 7.87
N CYS A 13 -4.49 31.35 8.55
CA CYS A 13 -3.74 30.22 9.12
C CYS A 13 -3.74 28.90 8.34
N ILE A 14 -3.14 28.90 7.17
CA ILE A 14 -2.12 27.91 6.93
C ILE A 14 -0.81 28.68 7.18
N ARG A 15 -0.28 28.58 8.37
CA ARG A 15 0.91 29.34 8.82
C ARG A 15 2.16 29.06 7.98
N ASP A 16 2.11 28.11 7.07
CA ASP A 16 3.25 27.55 6.37
C ASP A 16 3.15 27.57 4.84
N SER A 17 2.08 28.13 4.23
CA SER A 17 2.03 28.18 2.77
C SER A 17 2.46 29.54 2.23
N ASN A 18 3.49 29.53 1.39
CA ASN A 18 3.96 30.71 0.68
C ASN A 18 3.09 31.08 -0.54
N LEU A 19 1.89 30.49 -0.67
CA LEU A 19 0.96 30.80 -1.75
C LEU A 19 0.25 32.13 -1.48
N LYS A 20 0.49 33.11 -2.34
CA LYS A 20 -0.07 34.46 -2.23
C LYS A 20 -0.85 34.80 -3.49
N ASN A 21 -2.18 34.62 -3.47
CA ASN A 21 -3.08 35.02 -4.56
C ASN A 21 -2.58 34.63 -5.96
N ILE A 22 -2.28 33.35 -6.15
CA ILE A 22 -1.81 32.86 -7.45
C ILE A 22 -2.97 32.28 -8.23
N ASP A 23 -2.95 32.52 -9.54
CA ASP A 23 -3.80 31.81 -10.51
C ASP A 23 -2.93 30.77 -11.21
N VAL A 24 -3.34 29.51 -11.17
CA VAL A 24 -2.59 28.38 -11.75
C VAL A 24 -3.44 27.71 -12.83
N LYS A 25 -2.85 27.47 -13.98
CA LYS A 25 -3.47 26.70 -15.07
C LYS A 25 -2.72 25.39 -15.23
N ILE A 26 -3.47 24.29 -15.28
CA ILE A 26 -2.93 22.94 -15.44
C ILE A 26 -3.53 22.33 -16.70
N PRO A 27 -2.72 22.09 -17.75
CA PRO A 27 -3.20 21.47 -18.97
C PRO A 27 -3.60 20.02 -18.71
N LEU A 28 -4.73 19.60 -19.26
CA LEU A 28 -5.21 18.21 -19.19
C LEU A 28 -4.58 17.36 -20.32
N GLY A 29 -4.48 16.05 -20.09
CA GLY A 29 -3.91 15.12 -21.05
C GLY A 29 -2.37 15.21 -21.15
N CYS A 30 -1.71 15.95 -20.29
CA CYS A 30 -0.27 16.13 -20.25
C CYS A 30 0.33 15.66 -18.92
N PHE A 31 1.60 15.28 -18.96
CA PHE A 31 2.38 15.09 -17.76
C PHE A 31 2.83 16.45 -17.21
N VAL A 32 2.33 16.86 -16.07
CA VAL A 32 2.64 18.15 -15.44
C VAL A 32 3.51 17.92 -14.20
N CYS A 33 4.67 18.56 -14.15
CA CYS A 33 5.60 18.48 -13.04
C CYS A 33 5.59 19.79 -12.23
N VAL A 34 5.30 19.71 -10.93
CA VAL A 34 5.33 20.86 -10.02
C VAL A 34 6.64 20.84 -9.22
N THR A 35 7.55 21.74 -9.53
CA THR A 35 8.90 21.82 -8.94
C THR A 35 9.09 23.09 -8.15
N GLY A 36 10.15 23.15 -7.37
CA GLY A 36 10.54 24.34 -6.56
C GLY A 36 11.20 23.94 -5.25
N VAL A 37 11.73 24.93 -4.55
CA VAL A 37 12.40 24.76 -3.24
C VAL A 37 11.45 24.21 -2.18
N SER A 38 12.01 23.61 -1.13
CA SER A 38 11.21 23.18 0.03
C SER A 38 10.49 24.36 0.66
N GLY A 39 9.24 24.17 1.08
CA GLY A 39 8.43 25.25 1.67
C GLY A 39 7.77 26.21 0.67
N SER A 40 7.97 26.08 -0.64
CA SER A 40 7.36 26.99 -1.65
C SER A 40 5.84 26.82 -1.83
N GLY A 41 5.20 25.92 -1.11
CA GLY A 41 3.74 25.70 -1.18
C GLY A 41 3.28 24.65 -2.20
N LYS A 42 4.18 23.86 -2.82
CA LYS A 42 3.82 22.82 -3.80
C LYS A 42 2.78 21.81 -3.26
N SER A 43 3.05 21.22 -2.10
CA SER A 43 2.14 20.27 -1.47
C SER A 43 0.83 20.92 -1.01
N SER A 44 0.88 22.18 -0.57
CA SER A 44 -0.31 22.94 -0.21
C SER A 44 -1.19 23.20 -1.43
N LEU A 45 -0.60 23.51 -2.58
CA LEU A 45 -1.33 23.68 -3.84
C LEU A 45 -1.90 22.34 -4.33
N VAL A 46 -1.06 21.32 -4.52
CA VAL A 46 -1.44 20.08 -5.17
C VAL A 46 -2.34 19.24 -4.25
N ASN A 47 -1.89 18.95 -3.02
CA ASN A 47 -2.63 18.07 -2.11
C ASN A 47 -3.69 18.83 -1.31
N GLY A 48 -3.33 20.03 -0.80
CA GLY A 48 -4.20 20.78 0.08
C GLY A 48 -5.35 21.49 -0.63
N VAL A 49 -5.19 21.91 -1.88
CA VAL A 49 -6.23 22.59 -2.64
C VAL A 49 -6.77 21.73 -3.76
N ILE A 50 -5.95 21.43 -4.77
CA ILE A 50 -6.42 20.79 -6.01
C ILE A 50 -6.99 19.40 -5.73
N HIS A 51 -6.18 18.50 -5.15
CA HIS A 51 -6.62 17.13 -4.85
C HIS A 51 -7.82 17.12 -3.90
N SER A 52 -7.74 17.87 -2.79
CA SER A 52 -8.82 17.87 -1.79
C SER A 52 -10.13 18.40 -2.36
N ARG A 53 -10.10 19.44 -3.20
CA ARG A 53 -11.31 20.00 -3.80
C ARG A 53 -11.89 19.05 -4.85
N LEU A 54 -11.08 18.58 -5.79
CA LEU A 54 -11.52 17.67 -6.83
C LEU A 54 -12.01 16.33 -6.25
N ALA A 55 -11.38 15.82 -5.19
CA ALA A 55 -11.86 14.61 -4.51
C ALA A 55 -13.24 14.81 -3.87
N ALA A 56 -13.51 16.00 -3.30
CA ALA A 56 -14.82 16.33 -2.75
C ALA A 56 -15.87 16.42 -3.86
N ASP A 57 -15.59 17.12 -4.95
CA ASP A 57 -16.56 17.40 -6.02
C ASP A 57 -16.84 16.18 -6.90
N LEU A 58 -15.81 15.44 -7.31
CA LEU A 58 -15.93 14.32 -8.24
C LEU A 58 -16.23 12.97 -7.54
N MET A 59 -15.78 12.80 -6.31
CA MET A 59 -15.86 11.51 -5.62
C MET A 59 -16.67 11.56 -4.32
N GLY A 60 -17.18 12.73 -3.92
CA GLY A 60 -17.93 12.92 -2.67
C GLY A 60 -17.08 12.69 -1.42
N ALA A 61 -15.74 12.82 -1.52
CA ALA A 61 -14.86 12.62 -0.39
C ALA A 61 -15.04 13.72 0.67
N ILE A 62 -15.09 13.34 1.95
CA ILE A 62 -15.15 14.30 3.06
C ILE A 62 -13.73 14.84 3.28
N THR A 63 -13.39 15.92 2.59
CA THR A 63 -12.11 16.60 2.68
C THR A 63 -12.30 18.09 2.95
N TRP A 64 -11.28 18.71 3.52
CA TRP A 64 -11.27 20.15 3.82
C TRP A 64 -10.25 20.85 2.92
N PRO A 65 -10.64 21.30 1.72
CA PRO A 65 -9.72 21.96 0.82
C PRO A 65 -9.22 23.29 1.42
N GLY A 66 -7.97 23.59 1.14
CA GLY A 66 -7.41 24.90 1.48
C GLY A 66 -8.20 26.04 0.83
N LYS A 67 -8.14 27.24 1.38
CA LYS A 67 -8.88 28.39 0.88
C LYS A 67 -8.51 28.71 -0.56
N HIS A 68 -9.49 28.71 -1.43
CA HIS A 68 -9.36 29.05 -2.84
C HIS A 68 -10.64 29.75 -3.33
N ARG A 69 -10.57 30.47 -4.44
CA ARG A 69 -11.74 31.14 -5.01
C ARG A 69 -12.59 30.16 -5.81
N ALA A 70 -11.99 29.49 -6.75
CA ALA A 70 -12.68 28.50 -7.60
C ALA A 70 -11.66 27.57 -8.25
N ILE A 71 -12.11 26.36 -8.61
CA ILE A 71 -11.48 25.49 -9.59
C ILE A 71 -12.40 25.47 -10.80
N LEU A 72 -11.85 25.69 -11.97
CA LEU A 72 -12.62 25.75 -13.23
C LEU A 72 -12.13 24.63 -14.14
N GLY A 73 -13.06 24.03 -14.90
CA GLY A 73 -12.74 22.94 -15.83
C GLY A 73 -12.81 21.53 -15.22
N GLU A 74 -13.34 21.39 -14.05
CA GLU A 74 -13.53 20.10 -13.35
C GLU A 74 -14.48 19.17 -14.11
N ASP A 75 -15.43 19.73 -14.89
CA ASP A 75 -16.35 18.95 -15.74
C ASP A 75 -15.65 18.08 -16.81
N ASN A 76 -14.35 18.32 -17.05
CA ASN A 76 -13.54 17.52 -17.97
C ASN A 76 -12.84 16.34 -17.29
N LEU A 77 -13.11 16.08 -16.01
CA LEU A 77 -12.51 15.02 -15.23
C LEU A 77 -13.57 14.06 -14.69
N ASP A 78 -13.30 12.77 -14.78
CA ASP A 78 -14.17 11.72 -14.24
C ASP A 78 -13.84 11.39 -12.78
N LYS A 79 -12.57 11.39 -12.43
CA LYS A 79 -12.09 11.01 -11.09
C LYS A 79 -10.69 11.55 -10.81
N VAL A 80 -10.34 11.57 -9.52
CA VAL A 80 -8.99 11.90 -9.03
C VAL A 80 -8.39 10.70 -8.32
N ILE A 81 -7.14 10.38 -8.64
CA ILE A 81 -6.38 9.33 -7.96
C ILE A 81 -5.16 9.99 -7.33
N CYS A 82 -5.03 9.85 -6.01
CA CYS A 82 -3.84 10.30 -5.28
C CYS A 82 -2.92 9.09 -5.06
N ILE A 83 -1.68 9.22 -5.52
CA ILE A 83 -0.62 8.25 -5.26
C ILE A 83 0.40 8.96 -4.38
N ASP A 84 0.61 8.45 -3.18
CA ASP A 84 1.59 8.97 -2.23
C ASP A 84 2.63 7.90 -1.87
N GLN A 85 3.62 8.30 -1.09
CA GLN A 85 4.67 7.40 -0.58
C GLN A 85 4.35 6.87 0.82
N SER A 86 3.11 6.97 1.28
CA SER A 86 2.70 6.44 2.58
C SER A 86 2.88 4.92 2.63
N PRO A 87 3.31 4.37 3.76
CA PRO A 87 3.40 2.93 3.93
C PRO A 87 2.04 2.27 3.73
N ILE A 88 2.02 1.10 3.08
CA ILE A 88 0.82 0.28 2.93
C ILE A 88 0.39 -0.23 4.31
N GLY A 89 -0.51 0.49 4.96
CA GLY A 89 -1.00 0.19 6.31
C GLY A 89 -0.01 0.55 7.43
N ARG A 90 -0.50 0.48 8.66
CA ARG A 90 0.22 0.92 9.86
C ARG A 90 0.66 -0.24 10.77
N THR A 91 0.45 -1.47 10.34
CA THR A 91 0.73 -2.66 11.14
C THR A 91 1.84 -3.49 10.52
N PRO A 92 2.61 -4.26 11.33
CA PRO A 92 3.62 -5.18 10.80
C PRO A 92 3.06 -6.24 9.83
N ARG A 93 1.74 -6.47 9.83
CA ARG A 93 1.03 -7.41 8.94
C ARG A 93 0.76 -6.85 7.56
N SER A 94 0.86 -5.55 7.40
CA SER A 94 0.60 -4.88 6.13
C SER A 94 1.74 -5.14 5.15
N ASN A 95 1.42 -5.70 3.98
CA ASN A 95 2.38 -5.93 2.90
C ASN A 95 1.68 -5.83 1.54
N PRO A 96 2.42 -5.59 0.46
CA PRO A 96 1.88 -5.45 -0.90
C PRO A 96 1.04 -6.65 -1.35
N ALA A 97 1.48 -7.87 -1.06
CA ALA A 97 0.78 -9.09 -1.49
C ALA A 97 -0.61 -9.23 -0.85
N THR A 98 -0.76 -8.82 0.41
CA THR A 98 -2.06 -8.80 1.10
C THR A 98 -2.93 -7.67 0.56
N TYR A 99 -2.37 -6.49 0.30
CA TYR A 99 -3.10 -5.34 -0.20
C TYR A 99 -3.68 -5.57 -1.60
N THR A 100 -2.94 -6.19 -2.50
CA THR A 100 -3.37 -6.52 -3.86
C THR A 100 -4.27 -7.77 -3.93
N GLY A 101 -4.42 -8.52 -2.84
CA GLY A 101 -5.16 -9.78 -2.82
C GLY A 101 -4.36 -11.00 -3.28
N LEU A 102 -3.19 -10.82 -3.91
CA LEU A 102 -2.32 -11.87 -4.43
C LEU A 102 -1.97 -12.94 -3.39
N PHE A 103 -1.86 -12.55 -2.12
CA PHE A 103 -1.55 -13.50 -1.05
C PHE A 103 -2.61 -14.59 -0.87
N THR A 104 -3.85 -14.35 -1.28
CA THR A 104 -4.90 -15.37 -1.24
C THR A 104 -4.61 -16.50 -2.23
N ASP A 105 -4.17 -16.15 -3.44
CA ASP A 105 -3.82 -17.14 -4.48
C ASP A 105 -2.57 -17.93 -4.09
N ILE A 106 -1.57 -17.26 -3.51
CA ILE A 106 -0.38 -17.89 -2.96
C ILE A 106 -0.74 -18.91 -1.89
N ARG A 107 -1.61 -18.60 -0.94
CA ARG A 107 -2.06 -19.54 0.11
C ARG A 107 -2.80 -20.73 -0.47
N ASN A 108 -3.65 -20.51 -1.47
CA ASN A 108 -4.36 -21.58 -2.15
C ASN A 108 -3.40 -22.51 -2.88
N LEU A 109 -2.38 -21.98 -3.53
CA LEU A 109 -1.32 -22.73 -4.18
C LEU A 109 -0.56 -23.62 -3.18
N PHE A 110 -0.15 -23.06 -2.04
CA PHE A 110 0.53 -23.84 -1.00
C PHE A 110 -0.34 -24.94 -0.42
N ALA A 111 -1.65 -24.71 -0.26
CA ALA A 111 -2.58 -25.72 0.21
C ALA A 111 -2.75 -26.90 -0.80
N GLN A 112 -2.49 -26.67 -2.08
CA GLN A 112 -2.54 -27.70 -3.12
C GLN A 112 -1.28 -28.54 -3.22
N THR A 113 -0.18 -28.15 -2.58
CA THR A 113 1.07 -28.90 -2.58
C THR A 113 0.90 -30.30 -1.96
N LYS A 114 1.71 -31.26 -2.42
CA LYS A 114 1.70 -32.63 -1.86
C LYS A 114 1.94 -32.65 -0.36
N GLY A 115 2.89 -31.83 0.12
CA GLY A 115 3.22 -31.74 1.55
C GLY A 115 2.08 -31.18 2.41
N ALA A 116 1.31 -30.22 1.89
CA ALA A 116 0.14 -29.67 2.58
C ALA A 116 -1.02 -30.68 2.61
N LYS A 117 -1.30 -31.33 1.47
CA LYS A 117 -2.38 -32.34 1.37
C LYS A 117 -2.15 -33.53 2.30
N LEU A 118 -0.92 -34.05 2.36
CA LEU A 118 -0.56 -35.15 3.25
C LEU A 118 -0.77 -34.84 4.74
N ARG A 119 -0.63 -33.57 5.12
CA ARG A 119 -0.81 -33.08 6.49
C ARG A 119 -2.21 -32.52 6.75
N GLY A 120 -3.11 -32.52 5.77
CA GLY A 120 -4.45 -31.96 5.88
C GLY A 120 -4.47 -30.43 6.05
N TYR A 121 -3.46 -29.71 5.52
CA TYR A 121 -3.37 -28.28 5.66
C TYR A 121 -4.24 -27.57 4.63
N THR A 122 -5.10 -26.69 5.10
CA THR A 122 -5.92 -25.80 4.28
C THR A 122 -5.21 -24.46 4.04
N SER A 123 -5.75 -23.60 3.16
CA SER A 123 -5.21 -22.27 2.88
C SER A 123 -5.13 -21.37 4.12
N GLY A 124 -5.98 -21.59 5.13
CA GLY A 124 -5.92 -20.91 6.41
C GLY A 124 -4.63 -21.17 7.18
N ARG A 125 -4.02 -22.36 7.04
CA ARG A 125 -2.74 -22.70 7.67
C ARG A 125 -1.59 -21.78 7.20
N PHE A 126 -1.67 -21.32 5.98
CA PHE A 126 -0.68 -20.44 5.35
C PHE A 126 -0.98 -18.95 5.56
N SER A 127 -1.94 -18.61 6.41
CA SER A 127 -2.23 -17.23 6.82
C SER A 127 -1.52 -16.89 8.11
N PHE A 128 -0.79 -15.78 8.13
CA PHE A 128 -0.20 -15.26 9.38
C PHE A 128 -1.22 -14.54 10.27
N ASN A 129 -2.46 -14.33 9.80
CA ASN A 129 -3.53 -13.72 10.58
C ASN A 129 -4.39 -14.75 11.33
N VAL A 130 -4.37 -16.03 10.90
CA VAL A 130 -5.22 -17.09 11.44
C VAL A 130 -4.39 -18.01 12.33
N ARG A 131 -4.95 -18.43 13.46
CA ARG A 131 -4.33 -19.40 14.35
C ARG A 131 -4.09 -20.74 13.66
N GLY A 132 -3.05 -21.44 14.10
CA GLY A 132 -2.70 -22.77 13.62
C GLY A 132 -1.42 -22.82 12.79
N GLY A 133 -1.23 -21.92 11.83
CA GLY A 133 0.00 -21.87 11.02
C GLY A 133 0.96 -20.74 11.37
N ARG A 134 0.46 -19.71 12.04
CA ARG A 134 1.25 -18.57 12.48
C ARG A 134 2.09 -18.89 13.71
N CYS A 135 3.10 -18.10 13.95
CA CYS A 135 3.82 -18.10 15.22
C CYS A 135 2.93 -17.49 16.32
N GLU A 136 2.58 -18.25 17.34
CA GLU A 136 1.70 -17.77 18.40
C GLU A 136 2.41 -16.79 19.36
N ALA A 137 3.75 -16.82 19.44
CA ALA A 137 4.51 -15.91 20.31
C ALA A 137 4.47 -14.45 19.84
N CYS A 138 4.35 -14.22 18.53
CA CYS A 138 4.19 -12.87 17.94
C CYS A 138 2.87 -12.74 17.17
N GLU A 139 1.99 -13.70 17.29
CA GLU A 139 0.69 -13.73 16.61
C GLU A 139 0.74 -13.52 15.09
N GLY A 140 1.86 -13.83 14.45
CA GLY A 140 2.07 -13.66 13.02
C GLY A 140 2.69 -12.31 12.62
N ASP A 141 3.00 -11.42 13.55
CA ASP A 141 3.63 -10.13 13.26
C ASP A 141 5.10 -10.25 12.86
N GLY A 142 5.77 -11.35 13.27
CA GLY A 142 7.21 -11.53 13.09
C GLY A 142 8.06 -10.69 14.05
N VAL A 143 7.46 -9.69 14.67
CA VAL A 143 8.08 -8.78 15.63
C VAL A 143 7.27 -8.72 16.91
N LYS A 144 7.90 -8.33 18.00
CA LYS A 144 7.26 -7.98 19.27
C LYS A 144 7.35 -6.48 19.47
N LYS A 145 6.25 -5.86 19.79
CA LYS A 145 6.17 -4.45 20.14
C LYS A 145 6.55 -4.30 21.62
N ILE A 146 7.53 -3.45 21.89
CA ILE A 146 7.89 -3.04 23.25
C ILE A 146 7.38 -1.61 23.42
N GLU A 147 6.35 -1.45 24.24
CA GLU A 147 5.78 -0.14 24.54
C GLU A 147 6.65 0.59 25.56
N MET A 148 7.01 1.81 25.24
CA MET A 148 7.77 2.70 26.12
C MET A 148 6.92 3.91 26.48
N HIS A 149 6.71 4.18 27.76
CA HIS A 149 5.79 5.24 28.22
C HIS A 149 6.14 6.65 27.73
N PHE A 150 7.40 6.95 27.46
CA PHE A 150 7.88 8.28 27.08
C PHE A 150 8.66 8.34 25.77
N LEU A 151 8.85 7.20 25.12
CA LEU A 151 9.60 7.07 23.86
C LEU A 151 8.73 6.37 22.81
N PRO A 152 9.04 6.53 21.52
CA PRO A 152 8.37 5.76 20.48
C PRO A 152 8.50 4.25 20.72
N ASP A 153 7.45 3.50 20.39
CA ASP A 153 7.43 2.05 20.48
C ASP A 153 8.57 1.42 19.68
N VAL A 154 9.23 0.43 20.25
CA VAL A 154 10.31 -0.30 19.58
C VAL A 154 9.80 -1.67 19.13
N TYR A 155 10.11 -2.03 17.89
CA TYR A 155 9.78 -3.34 17.32
C TYR A 155 11.04 -4.22 17.26
N VAL A 156 11.02 -5.34 17.98
CA VAL A 156 12.12 -6.30 18.02
C VAL A 156 11.70 -7.60 17.33
N LYS A 157 12.60 -8.23 16.59
CA LYS A 157 12.30 -9.53 15.95
C LYS A 157 11.87 -10.56 17.00
N CYS A 158 10.87 -11.34 16.68
CA CYS A 158 10.37 -12.39 17.56
C CYS A 158 11.43 -13.48 17.79
N ASP A 159 11.71 -13.82 19.04
CA ASP A 159 12.73 -14.78 19.45
C ASP A 159 12.40 -16.21 19.01
N VAL A 160 11.11 -16.52 18.85
CA VAL A 160 10.64 -17.88 18.52
C VAL A 160 10.68 -18.14 17.02
N CYS A 161 10.15 -17.22 16.20
CA CYS A 161 10.10 -17.40 14.75
C CYS A 161 11.21 -16.66 14.00
N HIS A 162 12.04 -15.86 14.70
CA HIS A 162 13.12 -15.05 14.11
C HIS A 162 12.66 -14.17 12.94
N GLY A 163 11.46 -13.60 13.04
CA GLY A 163 10.87 -12.77 12.01
C GLY A 163 10.05 -13.52 10.96
N LYS A 164 10.06 -14.86 10.94
CA LYS A 164 9.43 -15.66 9.88
C LYS A 164 7.91 -15.74 9.94
N ARG A 165 7.26 -15.24 10.98
CA ARG A 165 5.80 -15.13 11.16
C ARG A 165 5.05 -16.45 11.32
N TYR A 166 5.59 -17.57 10.88
CA TYR A 166 4.98 -18.90 10.90
C TYR A 166 5.64 -19.85 11.88
N ASN A 167 4.93 -20.90 12.24
CA ASN A 167 5.50 -21.99 13.01
C ASN A 167 6.37 -22.90 12.10
N ARG A 168 7.23 -23.70 12.72
CA ARG A 168 8.17 -24.58 12.02
C ARG A 168 7.48 -25.54 11.05
N GLU A 169 6.37 -26.15 11.47
CA GLU A 169 5.63 -27.12 10.68
C GLU A 169 5.08 -26.54 9.37
N THR A 170 4.59 -25.28 9.39
CA THR A 170 4.11 -24.58 8.20
C THR A 170 5.25 -24.26 7.24
N LEU A 171 6.43 -23.90 7.78
CA LEU A 171 7.62 -23.59 6.99
C LEU A 171 8.26 -24.83 6.33
N GLU A 172 7.97 -26.03 6.80
CA GLU A 172 8.42 -27.27 6.18
C GLU A 172 7.71 -27.56 4.84
N VAL A 173 6.54 -26.97 4.62
CA VAL A 173 5.84 -27.10 3.32
C VAL A 173 6.50 -26.18 2.30
N LYS A 174 6.96 -26.77 1.20
CA LYS A 174 7.66 -26.05 0.13
C LYS A 174 6.93 -26.18 -1.19
N TYR A 175 7.00 -25.14 -1.98
CA TYR A 175 6.64 -25.10 -3.39
C TYR A 175 7.85 -24.62 -4.19
N LYS A 176 8.34 -25.42 -5.17
CA LYS A 176 9.57 -25.14 -5.93
C LYS A 176 10.75 -24.71 -5.01
N GLU A 177 11.02 -25.51 -3.97
CA GLU A 177 12.04 -25.32 -2.94
C GLU A 177 11.89 -24.08 -2.05
N LYS A 178 10.84 -23.28 -2.22
CA LYS A 178 10.54 -22.08 -1.42
C LYS A 178 9.41 -22.36 -0.43
N ASN A 179 9.55 -21.92 0.81
CA ASN A 179 8.48 -21.93 1.79
C ASN A 179 7.64 -20.65 1.71
N ILE A 180 6.54 -20.59 2.45
CA ILE A 180 5.62 -19.43 2.42
C ILE A 180 6.29 -18.11 2.88
N TYR A 181 7.26 -18.17 3.79
CA TYR A 181 8.00 -17.00 4.23
C TYR A 181 8.98 -16.53 3.14
N ASP A 182 9.70 -17.45 2.49
CA ASP A 182 10.59 -17.10 1.38
C ASP A 182 9.83 -16.36 0.28
N VAL A 183 8.60 -16.77 -0.02
CA VAL A 183 7.72 -16.11 -1.00
C VAL A 183 7.31 -14.69 -0.55
N LEU A 184 7.10 -14.46 0.74
CA LEU A 184 6.80 -13.12 1.26
C LEU A 184 7.97 -12.15 1.19
N GLU A 185 9.20 -12.66 1.21
CA GLU A 185 10.43 -11.86 1.10
C GLU A 185 10.87 -11.61 -0.35
N MET A 186 10.25 -12.30 -1.33
CA MET A 186 10.57 -12.13 -2.75
C MET A 186 10.07 -10.80 -3.28
N THR A 187 10.81 -10.28 -4.26
CA THR A 187 10.33 -9.18 -5.11
C THR A 187 9.24 -9.68 -6.06
N ALA A 188 8.44 -8.75 -6.60
CA ALA A 188 7.41 -9.10 -7.60
C ALA A 188 8.03 -9.74 -8.86
N GLU A 189 9.23 -9.33 -9.24
CA GLU A 189 9.98 -9.88 -10.37
C GLU A 189 10.38 -11.34 -10.14
N GLU A 190 10.98 -11.65 -8.99
CA GLU A 190 11.34 -13.02 -8.61
C GLU A 190 10.12 -13.93 -8.54
N LEU A 191 9.00 -13.44 -7.99
CA LEU A 191 7.76 -14.19 -7.93
C LEU A 191 7.18 -14.46 -9.34
N SER A 192 7.27 -13.50 -10.24
CA SER A 192 6.86 -13.63 -11.64
C SER A 192 7.64 -14.74 -12.35
N LEU A 193 8.96 -14.82 -12.16
CA LEU A 193 9.81 -15.85 -12.75
C LEU A 193 9.43 -17.26 -12.30
N ILE A 194 8.94 -17.47 -11.08
CA ILE A 194 8.45 -18.76 -10.61
C ILE A 194 7.18 -19.18 -11.36
N HIS A 195 6.34 -18.25 -11.75
CA HIS A 195 5.13 -18.54 -12.53
C HIS A 195 5.38 -18.74 -14.04
N ILE A 196 6.29 -17.97 -14.64
CA ILE A 196 6.58 -18.00 -16.09
C ILE A 196 7.33 -19.28 -16.49
N SER A 197 8.00 -19.97 -15.58
CA SER A 197 8.77 -21.19 -15.89
C SER A 197 7.92 -22.45 -16.15
N GLU A 198 6.59 -22.36 -16.12
CA GLU A 198 5.70 -23.41 -16.66
C GLU A 198 5.12 -22.96 -18.00
N PRO A 199 5.66 -23.45 -19.14
CA PRO A 199 4.91 -23.36 -20.38
C PRO A 199 3.61 -24.15 -20.18
N THR A 200 2.47 -23.47 -20.30
CA THR A 200 1.16 -24.10 -20.39
C THR A 200 1.23 -25.10 -21.54
N ARG A 201 1.50 -26.38 -21.26
CA ARG A 201 1.22 -27.44 -22.19
C ARG A 201 -0.31 -27.45 -22.37
N ARG A 202 -0.78 -26.70 -23.36
CA ARG A 202 -2.06 -27.00 -23.97
C ARG A 202 -1.88 -28.38 -24.60
N THR A 203 -2.45 -29.39 -23.97
CA THR A 203 -2.72 -30.66 -24.65
C THR A 203 -3.63 -30.33 -25.82
N PRO A 204 -3.23 -30.61 -27.08
CA PRO A 204 -4.18 -30.53 -28.17
C PRO A 204 -5.22 -31.61 -27.96
N ILE A 205 -6.49 -31.24 -28.13
CA ILE A 205 -7.64 -32.14 -28.23
C ILE A 205 -7.52 -32.92 -29.54
#